data_0027f401f8a0d1da47bd5f49e06399e1
#
_entry.id   0027f401f8a0d1da47bd5f49e06399e1
#
_cell.length_a   1.000
_cell.length_b   1.000
_cell.length_c   1.000
_cell.angle_alpha   90.00
_cell.angle_beta   90.00
_cell.angle_gamma   90.00
#
_symmetry.space_group_name_H-M   'P 1'
#
loop_
_entity.id
_entity.type
_entity.pdbx_description
1 polymer ?
#
loop_
_entity_poly.entity_id
_entity_poly.type
_entity_poly.pdbx_seq_one_letter_code
_entity_poly.pdbx_strand_id
1 'polypeptide(L)'
;MPHAQKFTPLLLFAALAFTSVALAQSHSAVTANWVSSWGTSQQIPEPHNALPPEDLTDATLRQIFHLSIGGPALRIHLSNAFGTEALHIASVHIASPLSTSSSSIDPASDRPLTFAGNPQADIPPGAELLSDPIDYPVAPLSDLAVTFHLQSPPARETGHPGSRATSWYVHGNLVSAPTFTQPKHVDHWYQVNQIDVQASLSAAAIVVLGDSITDGHGATTNGNDRWTDVLAARLQSSPTTHNIGVSNQAIGGNHLLTDGLGPNVLARFDRDVLAPAGVRWLIVFEGVNDLGGLARDGEVPPADHAAFVQRVIAAYQQIIARAHAHSLRVYGATITPYVGSTYYHPGPLSEADRQAVNKWIRTAGNFDAVIDFDTVIRDPQHPDQLLPAYDCGDHLHPSPAGYKAMADSIPLNLFAAAN
;
A
#
# COMPACT_ATOMS: atom_id res chain seq x y z
N MET A 1 -42.85 -18.35 -94.50
CA MET A 1 -41.86 -17.58 -93.72
C MET A 1 -41.94 -18.06 -92.28
N PRO A 2 -41.00 -18.88 -91.76
CA PRO A 2 -41.08 -19.37 -90.40
C PRO A 2 -40.15 -18.55 -89.50
N HIS A 3 -40.63 -18.28 -88.27
CA HIS A 3 -39.93 -17.64 -87.17
C HIS A 3 -38.93 -18.59 -86.52
N ALA A 4 -37.70 -18.14 -86.37
CA ALA A 4 -36.65 -18.83 -85.63
C ALA A 4 -36.77 -18.48 -84.14
N GLN A 5 -37.05 -19.42 -83.29
CA GLN A 5 -36.95 -19.33 -81.82
C GLN A 5 -35.47 -19.50 -81.41
N LYS A 6 -34.98 -18.51 -80.71
CA LYS A 6 -33.65 -18.60 -80.03
C LYS A 6 -33.83 -19.21 -78.65
N PHE A 7 -33.16 -20.32 -78.36
CA PHE A 7 -33.00 -20.90 -77.08
C PHE A 7 -31.83 -20.29 -76.35
N THR A 8 -32.00 -19.72 -75.17
CA THR A 8 -30.97 -19.25 -74.27
C THR A 8 -30.73 -20.32 -73.20
N PRO A 9 -29.50 -20.80 -72.93
CA PRO A 9 -29.29 -21.75 -71.85
C PRO A 9 -29.19 -20.99 -70.51
N LEU A 10 -29.95 -21.48 -69.51
CA LEU A 10 -29.94 -21.02 -68.12
C LEU A 10 -28.77 -21.70 -67.41
N LEU A 11 -27.72 -20.95 -67.07
CA LEU A 11 -26.62 -21.43 -66.23
C LEU A 11 -27.05 -21.35 -64.76
N LEU A 12 -27.20 -22.52 -64.14
CA LEU A 12 -27.52 -22.66 -62.71
C LEU A 12 -26.18 -22.56 -61.93
N PHE A 13 -25.92 -21.47 -61.24
CA PHE A 13 -24.81 -21.32 -60.27
C PHE A 13 -25.30 -21.89 -58.92
N ALA A 14 -24.76 -23.04 -58.53
CA ALA A 14 -24.90 -23.58 -57.20
C ALA A 14 -23.91 -22.89 -56.28
N ALA A 15 -24.40 -21.98 -55.42
CA ALA A 15 -23.61 -21.37 -54.38
C ALA A 15 -23.47 -22.32 -53.19
N LEU A 16 -22.29 -22.93 -53.00
CA LEU A 16 -21.95 -23.65 -51.75
C LEU A 16 -21.69 -22.59 -50.65
N ALA A 17 -22.63 -22.48 -49.73
CA ALA A 17 -22.44 -21.71 -48.51
C ALA A 17 -21.62 -22.55 -47.53
N PHE A 18 -20.34 -22.25 -47.36
CA PHE A 18 -19.52 -22.72 -46.24
C PHE A 18 -19.94 -22.00 -44.98
N THR A 19 -20.75 -22.61 -44.12
CA THR A 19 -21.01 -22.16 -42.76
C THR A 19 -19.81 -22.52 -41.91
N SER A 20 -18.91 -21.56 -41.68
CA SER A 20 -17.89 -21.66 -40.66
C SER A 20 -18.58 -21.58 -39.29
N VAL A 21 -18.73 -22.72 -38.62
CA VAL A 21 -19.09 -22.78 -37.20
C VAL A 21 -17.87 -22.32 -36.43
N ALA A 22 -17.81 -21.05 -36.09
CA ALA A 22 -16.87 -20.56 -35.08
C ALA A 22 -17.30 -21.17 -33.74
N LEU A 23 -16.56 -22.19 -33.28
CA LEU A 23 -16.61 -22.62 -31.89
C LEU A 23 -16.10 -21.46 -31.04
N ALA A 24 -17.00 -20.66 -30.54
CA ALA A 24 -16.74 -19.76 -29.45
C ALA A 24 -16.35 -20.63 -28.24
N GLN A 25 -15.07 -20.79 -27.99
CA GLN A 25 -14.61 -21.28 -26.68
C GLN A 25 -15.10 -20.27 -25.67
N SER A 26 -16.19 -20.60 -24.96
CA SER A 26 -16.57 -19.94 -23.73
C SER A 26 -15.45 -20.21 -22.73
N HIS A 27 -14.47 -19.33 -22.67
CA HIS A 27 -13.64 -19.21 -21.48
C HIS A 27 -14.63 -18.81 -20.40
N SER A 28 -15.07 -19.78 -19.58
CA SER A 28 -15.55 -19.46 -18.24
C SER A 28 -14.44 -18.67 -17.61
N ALA A 29 -14.60 -17.35 -17.56
CA ALA A 29 -13.75 -16.52 -16.74
C ALA A 29 -13.94 -17.02 -15.31
N VAL A 30 -13.06 -17.91 -14.86
CA VAL A 30 -12.86 -18.13 -13.43
C VAL A 30 -12.58 -16.73 -12.93
N THR A 31 -13.52 -16.16 -12.20
CA THR A 31 -13.34 -14.82 -11.63
C THR A 31 -12.11 -14.90 -10.75
N ALA A 32 -10.98 -14.39 -11.27
CA ALA A 32 -9.73 -14.42 -10.55
C ALA A 32 -9.93 -13.62 -9.26
N ASN A 33 -9.66 -14.22 -8.10
CA ASN A 33 -9.70 -13.53 -6.83
C ASN A 33 -8.37 -12.79 -6.66
N TRP A 34 -8.37 -11.49 -6.94
CA TRP A 34 -7.23 -10.62 -6.71
C TRP A 34 -7.21 -10.16 -5.27
N VAL A 35 -6.03 -10.22 -4.65
CA VAL A 35 -5.81 -9.84 -3.26
C VAL A 35 -4.56 -8.97 -3.19
N SER A 36 -4.64 -7.85 -2.49
CA SER A 36 -3.49 -6.99 -2.23
C SER A 36 -2.46 -7.73 -1.40
N SER A 37 -1.27 -7.90 -1.98
CA SER A 37 -0.12 -8.52 -1.32
C SER A 37 0.84 -7.51 -0.73
N TRP A 38 0.90 -6.35 -1.32
CA TRP A 38 1.66 -5.20 -0.87
C TRP A 38 0.93 -3.92 -1.27
N GLY A 39 1.05 -2.89 -0.45
CA GLY A 39 0.52 -1.58 -0.77
C GLY A 39 1.18 -0.49 0.06
N THR A 40 1.15 0.73 -0.46
CA THR A 40 1.60 1.94 0.23
C THR A 40 0.73 3.13 -0.16
N SER A 41 0.44 4.00 0.80
CA SER A 41 -0.19 5.28 0.50
C SER A 41 0.83 6.25 -0.05
N GLN A 42 0.44 6.99 -1.08
CA GLN A 42 1.33 7.96 -1.72
C GLN A 42 1.01 9.39 -1.33
N GLN A 43 2.05 10.22 -1.40
CA GLN A 43 2.01 11.65 -1.14
C GLN A 43 2.85 12.42 -2.17
N ILE A 44 2.78 13.74 -2.12
CA ILE A 44 3.77 14.62 -2.73
C ILE A 44 4.98 14.62 -1.78
N PRO A 45 6.20 14.27 -2.25
CA PRO A 45 7.37 14.36 -1.38
C PRO A 45 7.64 15.81 -0.97
N GLU A 46 8.14 15.99 0.23
CA GLU A 46 8.63 17.28 0.68
C GLU A 46 9.86 17.68 -0.16
N PRO A 47 10.19 18.98 -0.27
CA PRO A 47 11.29 19.45 -1.13
C PRO A 47 12.63 18.76 -0.89
N HIS A 48 12.91 18.33 0.35
CA HIS A 48 14.15 17.64 0.70
C HIS A 48 14.10 16.12 0.42
N ASN A 49 12.92 15.57 0.17
CA ASN A 49 12.68 14.18 -0.18
C ASN A 49 12.41 13.97 -1.69
N ALA A 50 12.19 15.07 -2.44
CA ALA A 50 12.03 15.01 -3.88
C ALA A 50 13.38 14.73 -4.55
N LEU A 51 13.37 13.90 -5.60
CA LEU A 51 14.55 13.76 -6.46
C LEU A 51 14.67 14.96 -7.40
N PRO A 52 15.89 15.45 -7.66
CA PRO A 52 16.08 16.52 -8.63
C PRO A 52 15.66 16.01 -10.03
N PRO A 53 15.03 16.88 -10.87
CA PRO A 53 14.52 16.48 -12.19
C PRO A 53 15.58 15.84 -13.10
N GLU A 54 16.85 16.25 -12.97
CA GLU A 54 17.97 15.64 -13.71
C GLU A 54 18.16 14.17 -13.37
N ASP A 55 17.89 13.73 -12.14
CA ASP A 55 18.01 12.35 -11.70
C ASP A 55 16.83 11.47 -12.18
N LEU A 56 15.74 12.09 -12.63
CA LEU A 56 14.55 11.43 -13.20
C LEU A 56 14.43 11.58 -14.72
N THR A 57 15.40 12.27 -15.38
CA THR A 57 15.46 12.42 -16.84
C THR A 57 16.20 11.24 -17.45
N ASP A 58 15.60 10.56 -18.43
CA ASP A 58 16.15 9.33 -19.04
C ASP A 58 16.68 8.38 -17.96
N ALA A 59 15.84 8.07 -16.98
CA ALA A 59 16.21 7.36 -15.75
C ALA A 59 15.48 6.04 -15.60
N THR A 60 16.22 5.01 -15.20
CA THR A 60 15.68 3.72 -14.75
C THR A 60 15.71 3.67 -13.24
N LEU A 61 14.55 3.41 -12.64
CA LEU A 61 14.37 3.20 -11.20
C LEU A 61 14.08 1.72 -10.94
N ARG A 62 14.75 1.15 -9.94
CA ARG A 62 14.49 -0.20 -9.44
C ARG A 62 14.16 -0.15 -7.96
N GLN A 63 13.02 -0.71 -7.59
CA GLN A 63 12.46 -0.70 -6.25
C GLN A 63 12.15 -2.13 -5.82
N ILE A 64 12.28 -2.43 -4.54
CA ILE A 64 12.01 -3.76 -3.98
C ILE A 64 10.84 -3.69 -3.03
N PHE A 65 9.94 -4.67 -3.15
CA PHE A 65 8.69 -4.76 -2.42
C PHE A 65 8.58 -6.13 -1.76
N HIS A 66 8.31 -6.16 -0.46
CA HIS A 66 8.13 -7.38 0.34
C HIS A 66 6.67 -7.82 0.31
N LEU A 67 6.38 -8.92 -0.36
CA LEU A 67 5.02 -9.42 -0.56
C LEU A 67 4.51 -10.17 0.67
N SER A 68 3.32 -9.87 1.15
CA SER A 68 2.75 -10.52 2.34
C SER A 68 2.08 -11.86 2.05
N ILE A 69 1.50 -12.03 0.85
CA ILE A 69 0.85 -13.26 0.39
C ILE A 69 1.34 -13.60 -1.03
N GLY A 70 1.44 -14.88 -1.37
CA GLY A 70 1.85 -15.36 -2.68
C GLY A 70 0.70 -15.71 -3.60
N GLY A 71 1.04 -15.98 -4.86
CA GLY A 71 0.09 -16.43 -5.87
C GLY A 71 0.77 -16.84 -7.18
N PRO A 72 0.04 -17.49 -8.11
CA PRO A 72 0.58 -17.92 -9.41
C PRO A 72 0.73 -16.78 -10.42
N ALA A 73 0.00 -15.69 -10.23
CA ALA A 73 0.00 -14.52 -11.10
C ALA A 73 -0.07 -13.25 -10.27
N LEU A 74 0.42 -12.15 -10.82
CA LEU A 74 0.36 -10.84 -10.20
C LEU A 74 0.02 -9.73 -11.21
N ARG A 75 -0.32 -8.56 -10.68
CA ARG A 75 -0.40 -7.29 -11.40
C ARG A 75 0.08 -6.16 -10.48
N ILE A 76 0.63 -5.10 -11.06
CA ILE A 76 1.05 -3.92 -10.32
C ILE A 76 0.19 -2.72 -10.65
N HIS A 77 0.12 -1.79 -9.73
CA HIS A 77 -0.54 -0.51 -9.90
C HIS A 77 0.50 0.58 -9.95
N LEU A 78 0.43 1.40 -10.99
CA LEU A 78 1.24 2.60 -11.18
C LEU A 78 0.39 3.83 -10.98
N SER A 79 0.85 4.76 -10.17
CA SER A 79 0.08 5.91 -9.75
C SER A 79 0.73 7.23 -10.17
N ASN A 80 -0.10 8.12 -10.69
CA ASN A 80 0.19 9.53 -10.93
C ASN A 80 -0.79 10.41 -10.10
N ALA A 81 -1.17 9.91 -8.90
CA ALA A 81 -2.22 10.51 -8.08
C ALA A 81 -1.98 11.99 -7.76
N PHE A 82 -0.74 12.41 -7.69
CA PHE A 82 -0.36 13.80 -7.43
C PHE A 82 0.26 14.51 -8.63
N GLY A 83 0.41 13.83 -9.76
CA GLY A 83 0.90 14.44 -10.99
C GLY A 83 -0.02 15.54 -11.51
N THR A 84 0.56 16.57 -12.14
CA THR A 84 -0.17 17.69 -12.74
C THR A 84 -0.28 17.55 -14.25
N GLU A 85 0.49 16.64 -14.83
CA GLU A 85 0.51 16.29 -16.24
C GLU A 85 0.50 14.77 -16.39
N ALA A 86 0.26 14.27 -17.60
CA ALA A 86 0.35 12.84 -17.87
C ALA A 86 1.77 12.34 -17.63
N LEU A 87 1.88 11.21 -16.91
CA LEU A 87 3.16 10.53 -16.67
C LEU A 87 3.35 9.45 -17.72
N HIS A 88 4.45 9.55 -18.48
CA HIS A 88 4.84 8.54 -19.44
C HIS A 88 5.93 7.63 -18.87
N ILE A 89 5.63 6.33 -18.74
CA ILE A 89 6.59 5.29 -18.36
C ILE A 89 6.85 4.41 -19.57
N ALA A 90 8.09 4.44 -20.07
CA ALA A 90 8.43 3.83 -21.37
C ALA A 90 8.52 2.29 -21.32
N SER A 91 8.85 1.72 -20.17
CA SER A 91 8.89 0.28 -19.95
C SER A 91 8.85 -0.05 -18.47
N VAL A 92 8.27 -1.20 -18.12
CA VAL A 92 8.18 -1.71 -16.75
C VAL A 92 8.51 -3.19 -16.76
N HIS A 93 9.42 -3.62 -15.87
CA HIS A 93 9.81 -5.01 -15.68
C HIS A 93 9.66 -5.43 -14.22
N ILE A 94 9.45 -6.72 -14.01
CA ILE A 94 9.51 -7.37 -12.69
C ILE A 94 10.57 -8.44 -12.70
N ALA A 95 11.19 -8.67 -11.54
CA ALA A 95 12.17 -9.74 -11.37
C ALA A 95 12.29 -10.13 -9.88
N SER A 96 12.91 -11.28 -9.62
CA SER A 96 13.34 -11.68 -8.28
C SER A 96 14.63 -10.95 -7.93
N PRO A 97 14.67 -10.12 -6.85
CA PRO A 97 15.91 -9.49 -6.41
C PRO A 97 16.83 -10.55 -5.79
N LEU A 98 18.14 -10.36 -5.92
CA LEU A 98 19.12 -11.22 -5.26
C LEU A 98 19.35 -10.84 -3.79
N SER A 99 18.99 -9.61 -3.43
CA SER A 99 19.05 -9.08 -2.06
C SER A 99 18.17 -7.83 -1.95
N THR A 100 17.60 -7.59 -0.77
CA THR A 100 16.86 -6.36 -0.46
C THR A 100 17.74 -5.10 -0.38
N SER A 101 19.06 -5.28 -0.29
CA SER A 101 20.04 -4.20 -0.15
C SER A 101 20.94 -4.03 -1.38
N SER A 102 20.52 -4.52 -2.55
CA SER A 102 21.28 -4.36 -3.79
C SER A 102 20.35 -4.18 -5.00
N SER A 103 20.86 -3.50 -6.04
CA SER A 103 20.15 -3.34 -7.32
C SER A 103 20.17 -4.60 -8.19
N SER A 104 20.70 -5.73 -7.71
CA SER A 104 20.89 -6.94 -8.48
C SER A 104 19.63 -7.81 -8.51
N ILE A 105 19.30 -8.33 -9.69
CA ILE A 105 18.17 -9.24 -9.93
C ILE A 105 18.66 -10.57 -10.52
N ASP A 106 17.86 -11.61 -10.38
CA ASP A 106 18.02 -12.83 -11.17
C ASP A 106 17.53 -12.58 -12.62
N PRO A 107 18.42 -12.53 -13.62
CA PRO A 107 18.03 -12.24 -15.00
C PRO A 107 17.13 -13.32 -15.61
N ALA A 108 17.13 -14.55 -15.09
CA ALA A 108 16.25 -15.61 -15.56
C ALA A 108 14.78 -15.35 -15.15
N SER A 109 14.57 -14.57 -14.13
CA SER A 109 13.24 -14.18 -13.61
C SER A 109 12.68 -12.90 -14.25
N ASP A 110 13.49 -12.15 -15.02
CA ASP A 110 13.06 -10.85 -15.59
C ASP A 110 11.91 -11.03 -16.58
N ARG A 111 10.85 -10.24 -16.39
CA ARG A 111 9.66 -10.24 -17.26
C ARG A 111 9.17 -8.81 -17.48
N PRO A 112 8.89 -8.44 -18.76
CA PRO A 112 8.23 -7.18 -19.09
C PRO A 112 6.75 -7.22 -18.68
N LEU A 113 6.23 -6.09 -18.23
CA LEU A 113 4.80 -5.87 -18.02
C LEU A 113 4.19 -5.12 -19.20
N THR A 114 2.89 -5.30 -19.38
CA THR A 114 2.09 -4.54 -20.36
C THR A 114 0.89 -3.87 -19.70
N PHE A 115 0.33 -2.87 -20.39
CA PHE A 115 -0.83 -2.10 -19.98
C PHE A 115 -1.80 -2.05 -21.16
N ALA A 116 -2.88 -2.82 -21.08
CA ALA A 116 -3.80 -3.08 -22.22
C ALA A 116 -3.04 -3.56 -23.47
N GLY A 117 -2.07 -4.46 -23.29
CA GLY A 117 -1.22 -5.02 -24.34
C GLY A 117 -0.04 -4.14 -24.79
N ASN A 118 0.11 -2.91 -24.25
CA ASN A 118 1.21 -2.00 -24.58
C ASN A 118 2.33 -2.11 -23.55
N PRO A 119 3.61 -2.06 -23.95
CA PRO A 119 4.74 -2.07 -23.02
C PRO A 119 4.93 -0.74 -22.28
N GLN A 120 4.24 0.30 -22.69
CA GLN A 120 4.28 1.66 -22.16
C GLN A 120 3.04 1.94 -21.33
N ALA A 121 3.18 2.81 -20.32
CA ALA A 121 2.08 3.30 -19.52
C ALA A 121 1.99 4.83 -19.63
N ASP A 122 0.85 5.34 -20.12
CA ASP A 122 0.51 6.75 -20.11
C ASP A 122 -0.55 6.99 -19.04
N ILE A 123 -0.16 7.59 -17.93
CA ILE A 123 -1.00 7.72 -16.74
C ILE A 123 -1.47 9.19 -16.63
N PRO A 124 -2.77 9.47 -16.83
CA PRO A 124 -3.31 10.83 -16.67
C PRO A 124 -3.03 11.42 -15.28
N PRO A 125 -3.02 12.76 -15.13
CA PRO A 125 -2.90 13.39 -13.82
C PRO A 125 -4.03 12.95 -12.89
N GLY A 126 -3.68 12.64 -11.64
CA GLY A 126 -4.63 12.16 -10.63
C GLY A 126 -5.06 10.69 -10.78
N ALA A 127 -4.57 9.97 -11.79
CA ALA A 127 -5.01 8.61 -12.10
C ALA A 127 -4.03 7.54 -11.61
N GLU A 128 -4.54 6.30 -11.63
CA GLU A 128 -3.81 5.07 -11.45
C GLU A 128 -4.03 4.17 -12.65
N LEU A 129 -3.03 3.36 -13.00
CA LEU A 129 -3.08 2.41 -14.09
C LEU A 129 -2.61 1.04 -13.62
N LEU A 130 -3.41 0.01 -13.91
CA LEU A 130 -3.09 -1.38 -13.61
C LEU A 130 -2.35 -2.02 -14.78
N SER A 131 -1.30 -2.81 -14.48
CA SER A 131 -0.72 -3.68 -15.50
C SER A 131 -1.69 -4.79 -15.88
N ASP A 132 -1.51 -5.33 -17.10
CA ASP A 132 -2.12 -6.60 -17.44
C ASP A 132 -1.64 -7.68 -16.46
N PRO A 133 -2.50 -8.67 -16.12
CA PRO A 133 -2.07 -9.82 -15.33
C PRO A 133 -0.93 -10.57 -16.01
N ILE A 134 0.05 -11.00 -15.22
CA ILE A 134 1.16 -11.84 -15.71
C ILE A 134 1.26 -13.10 -14.88
N ASP A 135 1.42 -14.25 -15.56
CA ASP A 135 1.76 -15.52 -14.93
C ASP A 135 3.20 -15.44 -14.40
N TYR A 136 3.31 -15.12 -13.12
CA TYR A 136 4.56 -14.95 -12.41
C TYR A 136 4.39 -15.43 -10.98
N PRO A 137 4.72 -16.70 -10.69
CA PRO A 137 4.53 -17.26 -9.36
C PRO A 137 5.43 -16.56 -8.34
N VAL A 138 4.82 -16.10 -7.26
CA VAL A 138 5.51 -15.49 -6.10
C VAL A 138 5.14 -16.25 -4.84
N ALA A 139 6.13 -16.49 -3.98
CA ALA A 139 5.89 -17.07 -2.66
C ALA A 139 5.39 -16.00 -1.67
N PRO A 140 4.65 -16.40 -0.62
CA PRO A 140 4.41 -15.51 0.52
C PRO A 140 5.73 -15.07 1.13
N LEU A 141 5.80 -13.83 1.62
CA LEU A 141 6.97 -13.24 2.28
C LEU A 141 8.22 -13.22 1.38
N SER A 142 8.04 -13.22 0.06
CA SER A 142 9.13 -13.04 -0.91
C SER A 142 9.24 -11.59 -1.37
N ASP A 143 10.41 -11.24 -1.88
CA ASP A 143 10.67 -9.92 -2.41
C ASP A 143 10.48 -9.89 -3.93
N LEU A 144 9.94 -8.79 -4.45
CA LEU A 144 9.77 -8.51 -5.86
C LEU A 144 10.46 -7.20 -6.22
N ALA A 145 11.34 -7.23 -7.21
CA ALA A 145 11.87 -6.02 -7.82
C ALA A 145 10.92 -5.55 -8.93
N VAL A 146 10.53 -4.27 -8.89
CA VAL A 146 9.87 -3.58 -10.00
C VAL A 146 10.84 -2.53 -10.54
N THR A 147 11.09 -2.59 -11.83
CA THR A 147 12.01 -1.67 -12.52
C THR A 147 11.26 -0.97 -13.63
N PHE A 148 11.31 0.36 -13.67
CA PHE A 148 10.68 1.11 -14.75
C PHE A 148 11.60 2.22 -15.27
N HIS A 149 11.35 2.64 -16.51
CA HIS A 149 12.11 3.69 -17.18
C HIS A 149 11.25 4.91 -17.46
N LEU A 150 11.73 6.07 -17.01
CA LEU A 150 11.20 7.40 -17.28
C LEU A 150 12.04 8.07 -18.37
N GLN A 151 11.42 8.50 -19.46
CA GLN A 151 12.12 9.32 -20.47
C GLN A 151 12.25 10.78 -20.02
N SER A 152 11.26 11.25 -19.27
CA SER A 152 11.20 12.61 -18.73
C SER A 152 10.78 12.56 -17.25
N PRO A 153 11.23 13.52 -16.44
CA PRO A 153 10.78 13.60 -15.06
C PRO A 153 9.27 13.89 -15.00
N PRO A 154 8.56 13.41 -13.97
CA PRO A 154 7.18 13.81 -13.74
C PRO A 154 7.11 15.31 -13.44
N ALA A 155 6.07 15.99 -13.93
CA ALA A 155 5.85 17.42 -13.65
C ALA A 155 5.67 17.68 -12.14
N ARG A 156 5.16 16.69 -11.40
CA ARG A 156 5.15 16.62 -9.94
C ARG A 156 5.23 15.16 -9.53
N GLU A 157 6.11 14.87 -8.58
CA GLU A 157 6.31 13.52 -8.10
C GLU A 157 5.11 12.98 -7.32
N THR A 158 4.88 11.69 -7.49
CA THR A 158 3.99 10.87 -6.68
C THR A 158 4.84 9.77 -6.08
N GLY A 159 4.94 9.71 -4.76
CA GLY A 159 5.84 8.78 -4.11
C GLY A 159 5.51 8.54 -2.65
N HIS A 160 6.38 7.79 -1.99
CA HIS A 160 6.29 7.47 -0.57
C HIS A 160 7.67 7.57 0.08
N PRO A 161 7.99 8.71 0.74
CA PRO A 161 9.30 8.93 1.37
C PRO A 161 9.59 8.00 2.57
N GLY A 162 8.56 7.47 3.22
CA GLY A 162 8.68 6.61 4.40
C GLY A 162 9.00 5.13 4.11
N SER A 163 9.54 4.79 2.94
CA SER A 163 9.61 3.41 2.45
C SER A 163 10.36 2.42 3.35
N ARG A 164 11.37 2.87 4.10
CA ARG A 164 12.32 1.97 4.83
C ARG A 164 12.89 0.86 3.94
N ALA A 165 12.90 1.12 2.63
CA ALA A 165 13.44 0.24 1.60
C ALA A 165 14.19 1.08 0.58
N THR A 166 15.35 0.57 0.15
CA THR A 166 16.22 1.28 -0.79
C THR A 166 15.73 1.12 -2.22
N SER A 167 15.59 2.22 -2.93
CA SER A 167 15.40 2.31 -4.37
C SER A 167 16.70 2.74 -5.04
N TRP A 168 17.00 2.14 -6.18
CA TRP A 168 18.20 2.48 -6.97
C TRP A 168 17.79 3.12 -8.29
N TYR A 169 18.60 4.07 -8.77
CA TYR A 169 18.36 4.70 -10.05
C TYR A 169 19.66 5.00 -10.81
N VAL A 170 19.56 4.94 -12.13
CA VAL A 170 20.63 5.18 -13.09
C VAL A 170 20.05 5.82 -14.33
N HIS A 171 20.90 6.52 -15.13
CA HIS A 171 20.48 7.03 -16.43
C HIS A 171 20.44 5.95 -17.51
N GLY A 172 19.57 6.16 -18.51
CA GLY A 172 19.34 5.26 -19.63
C GLY A 172 18.30 4.17 -19.34
N ASN A 173 17.81 3.51 -20.37
CA ASN A 173 16.86 2.40 -20.25
C ASN A 173 17.61 1.08 -19.93
N LEU A 174 17.65 0.74 -18.65
CA LEU A 174 18.33 -0.44 -18.10
C LEU A 174 17.35 -1.35 -17.34
N VAL A 175 16.08 -1.39 -17.72
CA VAL A 175 15.02 -2.12 -16.96
C VAL A 175 15.33 -3.60 -16.79
N SER A 176 15.95 -4.27 -17.76
CA SER A 176 16.34 -5.69 -17.71
C SER A 176 17.80 -5.92 -17.29
N ALA A 177 18.55 -4.86 -16.91
CA ALA A 177 19.94 -5.04 -16.52
C ALA A 177 20.04 -5.88 -15.24
N PRO A 178 20.88 -6.93 -15.20
CA PRO A 178 21.03 -7.80 -14.03
C PRO A 178 21.47 -7.05 -12.78
N THR A 179 22.28 -6.02 -12.95
CA THR A 179 22.70 -5.10 -11.88
C THR A 179 22.99 -3.71 -12.46
N PHE A 180 22.83 -2.69 -11.67
CA PHE A 180 23.21 -1.32 -12.08
C PHE A 180 24.68 -1.04 -11.75
N THR A 181 25.36 -0.37 -12.68
CA THR A 181 26.74 0.09 -12.46
C THR A 181 26.72 1.45 -11.79
N GLN A 182 27.32 1.56 -10.61
CA GLN A 182 27.40 2.81 -9.83
C GLN A 182 26.03 3.52 -9.68
N PRO A 183 24.97 2.82 -9.21
CA PRO A 183 23.68 3.46 -9.04
C PRO A 183 23.73 4.51 -7.94
N LYS A 184 22.95 5.57 -8.10
CA LYS A 184 22.48 6.37 -6.98
C LYS A 184 21.36 5.60 -6.25
N HIS A 185 21.10 5.93 -4.99
CA HIS A 185 20.06 5.29 -4.20
C HIS A 185 19.38 6.28 -3.24
N VAL A 186 18.18 5.94 -2.84
CA VAL A 186 17.37 6.68 -1.88
C VAL A 186 16.39 5.72 -1.21
N ASP A 187 16.03 6.00 0.04
CA ASP A 187 15.08 5.14 0.78
C ASP A 187 13.64 5.66 0.61
N HIS A 188 13.18 5.72 -0.64
CA HIS A 188 11.81 6.13 -1.03
C HIS A 188 11.25 5.17 -2.09
N TRP A 189 9.91 5.05 -2.16
CA TRP A 189 9.21 4.43 -3.29
C TRP A 189 8.58 5.48 -4.21
N TYR A 190 8.52 5.17 -5.49
CA TYR A 190 8.01 6.04 -6.55
C TYR A 190 6.97 5.30 -7.37
N GLN A 191 5.88 5.95 -7.74
CA GLN A 191 4.82 5.55 -8.65
C GLN A 191 4.14 4.20 -8.40
N VAL A 192 4.82 3.20 -7.87
CA VAL A 192 4.20 1.91 -7.51
C VAL A 192 3.47 2.08 -6.18
N ASN A 193 2.15 1.86 -6.17
CA ASN A 193 1.36 2.01 -4.94
C ASN A 193 0.73 0.70 -4.46
N GLN A 194 0.63 -0.33 -5.33
CA GLN A 194 0.05 -1.61 -4.96
C GLN A 194 0.54 -2.76 -5.83
N ILE A 195 0.61 -3.94 -5.24
CA ILE A 195 0.86 -5.21 -5.93
C ILE A 195 -0.21 -6.19 -5.49
N ASP A 196 -1.02 -6.64 -6.45
CA ASP A 196 -2.02 -7.67 -6.25
C ASP A 196 -1.52 -9.02 -6.74
N VAL A 197 -1.89 -10.08 -6.05
CA VAL A 197 -1.69 -11.46 -6.49
C VAL A 197 -3.02 -12.16 -6.73
N GLN A 198 -3.03 -13.08 -7.68
CA GLN A 198 -4.15 -14.00 -7.84
C GLN A 198 -4.07 -15.05 -6.73
N ALA A 199 -5.13 -15.19 -5.96
CA ALA A 199 -5.15 -16.06 -4.79
C ALA A 199 -6.42 -16.93 -4.76
N SER A 200 -6.53 -17.83 -3.78
CA SER A 200 -7.73 -18.64 -3.57
C SER A 200 -8.96 -17.78 -3.30
N LEU A 201 -10.15 -18.29 -3.57
CA LEU A 201 -11.42 -17.57 -3.34
C LEU A 201 -11.65 -17.20 -1.86
N SER A 202 -11.00 -17.91 -0.93
CA SER A 202 -11.06 -17.62 0.49
C SER A 202 -10.05 -16.55 0.92
N ALA A 203 -9.08 -16.22 0.08
CA ALA A 203 -8.05 -15.23 0.39
C ALA A 203 -8.64 -13.81 0.48
N ALA A 204 -8.04 -13.00 1.33
CA ALA A 204 -8.46 -11.62 1.57
C ALA A 204 -7.27 -10.77 2.04
N ALA A 205 -7.48 -9.45 2.15
CA ALA A 205 -6.47 -8.52 2.62
C ALA A 205 -6.92 -7.77 3.88
N ILE A 206 -5.94 -7.43 4.70
CA ILE A 206 -6.01 -6.41 5.76
C ILE A 206 -5.41 -5.14 5.18
N VAL A 207 -6.14 -4.04 5.25
CA VAL A 207 -5.57 -2.70 5.06
C VAL A 207 -5.27 -2.11 6.43
N VAL A 208 -4.13 -1.44 6.54
CA VAL A 208 -3.74 -0.73 7.75
C VAL A 208 -3.62 0.76 7.43
N LEU A 209 -4.48 1.59 8.02
CA LEU A 209 -4.34 3.04 8.06
C LEU A 209 -3.52 3.44 9.27
N GLY A 210 -2.54 4.31 9.07
CA GLY A 210 -1.67 4.75 10.13
C GLY A 210 -0.74 5.89 9.73
N ASP A 211 0.04 6.30 10.69
CA ASP A 211 1.07 7.32 10.61
C ASP A 211 2.49 6.71 10.57
N SER A 212 3.51 7.48 10.99
CA SER A 212 4.91 7.05 11.00
C SER A 212 5.17 5.78 11.82
N ILE A 213 4.38 5.48 12.84
CA ILE A 213 4.54 4.27 13.64
C ILE A 213 4.16 3.03 12.81
N THR A 214 3.15 3.13 11.97
CA THR A 214 2.75 2.04 11.06
C THR A 214 3.62 2.02 9.80
N ASP A 215 4.02 3.18 9.32
CA ASP A 215 4.94 3.35 8.18
C ASP A 215 6.34 2.80 8.49
N GLY A 216 6.71 2.73 9.75
CA GLY A 216 7.90 2.05 10.22
C GLY A 216 9.07 2.97 10.53
N HIS A 217 8.83 4.19 11.03
CA HIS A 217 9.91 5.02 11.57
C HIS A 217 10.60 4.27 12.73
N GLY A 218 11.92 4.12 12.67
CA GLY A 218 12.68 3.31 13.63
C GLY A 218 12.85 1.84 13.23
N ALA A 219 12.17 1.35 12.17
CA ALA A 219 12.44 0.04 11.58
C ALA A 219 13.77 0.03 10.83
N THR A 220 14.33 -1.17 10.64
CA THR A 220 15.59 -1.35 9.92
C THR A 220 15.38 -1.18 8.41
N THR A 221 16.11 -0.27 7.77
CA THR A 221 16.08 -0.15 6.31
C THR A 221 16.39 -1.49 5.65
N ASN A 222 15.54 -1.91 4.72
CA ASN A 222 15.57 -3.22 4.04
C ASN A 222 15.38 -4.43 4.96
N GLY A 223 14.97 -4.23 6.23
CA GLY A 223 14.81 -5.29 7.23
C GLY A 223 13.45 -5.96 7.24
N ASN A 224 12.41 -5.32 6.67
CA ASN A 224 11.03 -5.79 6.69
C ASN A 224 10.59 -6.17 8.10
N ASP A 225 10.85 -5.30 9.07
CA ASP A 225 10.62 -5.51 10.50
C ASP A 225 9.65 -4.49 11.13
N ARG A 226 8.80 -3.85 10.32
CA ARG A 226 7.62 -3.11 10.79
C ARG A 226 6.67 -4.07 11.48
N TRP A 227 5.84 -3.58 12.37
CA TRP A 227 4.81 -4.43 12.97
C TRP A 227 3.87 -5.07 11.93
N THR A 228 3.63 -4.42 10.78
CA THR A 228 2.83 -4.94 9.66
C THR A 228 3.52 -6.10 8.95
N ASP A 229 4.85 -6.05 8.77
CA ASP A 229 5.65 -7.13 8.17
C ASP A 229 5.68 -8.35 9.09
N VAL A 230 5.90 -8.11 10.40
CA VAL A 230 5.86 -9.19 11.42
C VAL A 230 4.46 -9.79 11.52
N LEU A 231 3.39 -8.99 11.44
CA LEU A 231 2.01 -9.50 11.38
C LEU A 231 1.81 -10.38 10.15
N ALA A 232 2.28 -9.95 8.97
CA ALA A 232 2.20 -10.75 7.75
C ALA A 232 2.90 -12.12 7.93
N ALA A 233 4.10 -12.15 8.50
CA ALA A 233 4.82 -13.39 8.78
C ALA A 233 4.04 -14.32 9.74
N ARG A 234 3.41 -13.75 10.78
CA ARG A 234 2.56 -14.51 11.72
C ARG A 234 1.31 -15.05 11.05
N LEU A 235 0.66 -14.27 10.19
CA LEU A 235 -0.52 -14.73 9.42
C LEU A 235 -0.12 -15.91 8.52
N GLN A 236 0.99 -15.82 7.81
CA GLN A 236 1.47 -16.88 6.92
C GLN A 236 1.86 -18.17 7.68
N SER A 237 2.31 -18.06 8.92
CA SER A 237 2.68 -19.23 9.75
C SER A 237 1.48 -20.00 10.33
N SER A 238 0.27 -19.46 10.23
CA SER A 238 -0.95 -20.03 10.79
C SER A 238 -1.85 -20.66 9.71
N PRO A 239 -2.27 -21.94 9.86
CA PRO A 239 -3.14 -22.60 8.88
C PRO A 239 -4.50 -21.90 8.64
N THR A 240 -4.97 -21.12 9.59
CA THR A 240 -6.27 -20.42 9.51
C THR A 240 -6.19 -19.04 8.87
N THR A 241 -4.99 -18.48 8.70
CA THR A 241 -4.78 -17.11 8.23
C THR A 241 -3.73 -16.97 7.12
N HIS A 242 -3.08 -18.07 6.67
CA HIS A 242 -2.02 -18.07 5.65
C HIS A 242 -2.45 -17.54 4.28
N ASN A 243 -3.74 -17.32 4.06
CA ASN A 243 -4.31 -16.75 2.84
C ASN A 243 -4.70 -15.27 3.00
N ILE A 244 -4.17 -14.59 4.01
CA ILE A 244 -4.48 -13.19 4.28
C ILE A 244 -3.26 -12.32 3.96
N GLY A 245 -3.45 -11.37 3.06
CA GLY A 245 -2.47 -10.33 2.72
C GLY A 245 -2.54 -9.14 3.67
N VAL A 246 -1.47 -8.36 3.72
CA VAL A 246 -1.39 -7.10 4.48
C VAL A 246 -0.95 -5.98 3.54
N SER A 247 -1.75 -4.92 3.48
CA SER A 247 -1.48 -3.69 2.73
C SER A 247 -1.28 -2.55 3.72
N ASN A 248 -0.05 -2.06 3.83
CA ASN A 248 0.31 -0.96 4.72
C ASN A 248 0.06 0.37 4.03
N GLN A 249 -1.03 1.05 4.39
CA GLN A 249 -1.44 2.34 3.83
C GLN A 249 -1.16 3.50 4.80
N ALA A 250 -0.05 3.41 5.53
CA ALA A 250 0.40 4.47 6.42
C ALA A 250 1.17 5.56 5.68
N ILE A 251 1.25 6.74 6.27
CA ILE A 251 2.09 7.86 5.83
C ILE A 251 2.76 8.45 7.06
N GLY A 252 4.08 8.61 7.04
CA GLY A 252 4.81 9.31 8.10
C GLY A 252 4.25 10.71 8.34
N GLY A 253 3.98 11.08 9.61
CA GLY A 253 3.42 12.40 9.97
C GLY A 253 1.97 12.64 9.55
N ASN A 254 1.21 11.59 9.21
CA ASN A 254 -0.18 11.73 8.79
C ASN A 254 -1.12 12.07 9.94
N HIS A 255 -2.26 12.66 9.61
CA HIS A 255 -3.30 13.11 10.54
C HIS A 255 -4.69 12.61 10.10
N LEU A 256 -5.59 12.53 11.06
CA LEU A 256 -7.02 12.30 10.80
C LEU A 256 -7.71 13.53 10.21
N LEU A 257 -7.38 14.72 10.73
CA LEU A 257 -8.19 15.92 10.58
C LEU A 257 -7.64 16.97 9.63
N THR A 258 -6.33 16.95 9.38
CA THR A 258 -5.66 17.98 8.57
C THR A 258 -4.65 17.35 7.63
N ASP A 259 -4.45 17.94 6.46
CA ASP A 259 -3.32 17.58 5.61
C ASP A 259 -2.02 17.99 6.33
N GLY A 260 -1.02 17.13 6.22
CA GLY A 260 0.31 17.34 6.74
C GLY A 260 1.30 16.76 5.74
N LEU A 261 2.08 15.78 6.16
CA LEU A 261 2.76 14.92 5.21
C LEU A 261 1.70 14.02 4.58
N GLY A 262 1.40 14.28 3.32
CA GLY A 262 0.29 13.66 2.60
C GLY A 262 -1.12 14.14 2.99
N PRO A 263 -2.15 13.70 2.26
CA PRO A 263 -3.54 13.99 2.55
C PRO A 263 -3.98 13.36 3.87
N ASN A 264 -4.91 14.01 4.59
CA ASN A 264 -5.48 13.45 5.79
C ASN A 264 -6.22 12.12 5.52
N VAL A 265 -6.36 11.28 6.56
CA VAL A 265 -6.96 9.96 6.44
C VAL A 265 -8.35 9.99 5.83
N LEU A 266 -9.19 10.97 6.20
CA LEU A 266 -10.55 11.07 5.66
C LEU A 266 -10.57 11.37 4.16
N ALA A 267 -9.59 12.14 3.65
CA ALA A 267 -9.47 12.49 2.24
C ALA A 267 -8.94 11.31 1.39
N ARG A 268 -7.99 10.52 1.93
CA ARG A 268 -7.36 9.40 1.21
C ARG A 268 -8.08 8.05 1.38
N PHE A 269 -9.14 8.00 2.16
CA PHE A 269 -9.82 6.76 2.56
C PHE A 269 -10.26 5.89 1.38
N ASP A 270 -10.89 6.46 0.36
CA ASP A 270 -11.40 5.66 -0.77
C ASP A 270 -10.25 5.06 -1.59
N ARG A 271 -9.21 5.84 -1.84
CA ARG A 271 -8.02 5.40 -2.56
C ARG A 271 -7.26 4.32 -1.79
N ASP A 272 -7.05 4.52 -0.49
CA ASP A 272 -6.13 3.71 0.30
C ASP A 272 -6.81 2.54 1.03
N VAL A 273 -8.14 2.59 1.24
CA VAL A 273 -8.88 1.54 1.94
C VAL A 273 -9.80 0.75 1.02
N LEU A 274 -10.55 1.43 0.16
CA LEU A 274 -11.59 0.78 -0.64
C LEU A 274 -11.09 0.27 -1.99
N ALA A 275 -10.07 0.93 -2.57
CA ALA A 275 -9.52 0.52 -3.85
C ALA A 275 -8.63 -0.75 -3.80
N PRO A 276 -7.87 -1.05 -2.73
CA PRO A 276 -7.07 -2.27 -2.67
C PRO A 276 -7.92 -3.53 -2.82
N ALA A 277 -7.38 -4.52 -3.55
CA ALA A 277 -8.10 -5.72 -3.90
C ALA A 277 -8.29 -6.66 -2.70
N GLY A 278 -9.48 -7.24 -2.56
CA GLY A 278 -9.76 -8.31 -1.61
C GLY A 278 -9.85 -7.89 -0.14
N VAL A 279 -10.00 -6.61 0.16
CA VAL A 279 -10.05 -6.09 1.54
C VAL A 279 -11.26 -6.63 2.29
N ARG A 280 -11.04 -7.11 3.50
CA ARG A 280 -12.09 -7.51 4.46
C ARG A 280 -11.93 -6.85 5.83
N TRP A 281 -10.73 -6.46 6.18
CA TRP A 281 -10.42 -5.87 7.48
C TRP A 281 -9.64 -4.57 7.30
N LEU A 282 -9.99 -3.62 8.14
CA LEU A 282 -9.30 -2.35 8.29
C LEU A 282 -8.78 -2.25 9.73
N ILE A 283 -7.47 -2.01 9.89
CA ILE A 283 -6.89 -1.61 11.16
C ILE A 283 -6.66 -0.09 11.10
N VAL A 284 -7.16 0.64 12.08
CA VAL A 284 -6.93 2.08 12.22
C VAL A 284 -6.00 2.32 13.41
N PHE A 285 -4.78 2.75 13.11
CA PHE A 285 -3.78 3.14 14.11
C PHE A 285 -3.21 4.50 13.74
N GLU A 286 -3.93 5.54 14.11
CA GLU A 286 -3.71 6.92 13.67
C GLU A 286 -4.09 7.87 14.80
N GLY A 287 -3.58 9.11 14.79
CA GLY A 287 -4.04 10.18 15.66
C GLY A 287 -3.00 10.73 16.63
N VAL A 288 -1.82 10.10 16.75
CA VAL A 288 -0.74 10.63 17.60
C VAL A 288 -0.29 12.01 17.12
N ASN A 289 -0.26 12.21 15.78
CA ASN A 289 0.15 13.48 15.18
C ASN A 289 -0.92 14.58 15.39
N ASP A 290 -2.21 14.22 15.35
CA ASP A 290 -3.30 15.13 15.67
C ASP A 290 -3.17 15.64 17.12
N LEU A 291 -3.02 14.71 18.07
CA LEU A 291 -2.91 15.04 19.50
C LEU A 291 -1.60 15.77 19.82
N GLY A 292 -0.47 15.27 19.30
CA GLY A 292 0.85 15.84 19.50
C GLY A 292 0.98 17.25 18.90
N GLY A 293 0.36 17.45 17.72
CA GLY A 293 0.37 18.72 17.00
C GLY A 293 -0.43 19.82 17.69
N LEU A 294 -1.47 19.45 18.48
CA LEU A 294 -2.39 20.42 19.08
C LEU A 294 -1.68 21.47 19.94
N ALA A 295 -0.74 21.07 20.78
CA ALA A 295 -0.06 21.95 21.73
C ALA A 295 1.44 22.11 21.44
N ARG A 296 1.92 21.67 20.25
CA ARG A 296 3.34 21.70 19.91
C ARG A 296 3.93 23.10 19.90
N ASP A 297 3.17 24.06 19.41
CA ASP A 297 3.66 25.43 19.17
C ASP A 297 3.22 26.42 20.29
N GLY A 298 2.61 25.93 21.38
CA GLY A 298 2.20 26.75 22.51
C GLY A 298 1.10 26.11 23.34
N GLU A 299 0.81 26.75 24.49
CA GLU A 299 -0.26 26.30 25.38
C GLU A 299 -1.64 26.48 24.75
N VAL A 300 -2.49 25.47 24.91
CA VAL A 300 -3.88 25.44 24.43
C VAL A 300 -4.81 25.34 25.65
N PRO A 301 -5.94 26.09 25.70
CA PRO A 301 -6.89 26.01 26.79
C PRO A 301 -7.50 24.59 26.94
N PRO A 302 -7.79 24.14 28.19
CA PRO A 302 -8.37 22.81 28.42
C PRO A 302 -9.70 22.55 27.67
N ALA A 303 -10.50 23.59 27.44
CA ALA A 303 -11.75 23.47 26.67
C ALA A 303 -11.47 23.10 25.19
N ASP A 304 -10.40 23.64 24.61
CA ASP A 304 -10.01 23.34 23.21
C ASP A 304 -9.44 21.95 23.09
N HIS A 305 -8.68 21.45 24.10
CA HIS A 305 -8.27 20.05 24.20
C HIS A 305 -9.49 19.11 24.17
N ALA A 306 -10.48 19.35 25.02
CA ALA A 306 -11.70 18.53 25.06
C ALA A 306 -12.48 18.58 23.73
N ALA A 307 -12.60 19.76 23.11
CA ALA A 307 -13.24 19.90 21.81
C ALA A 307 -12.44 19.16 20.69
N PHE A 308 -11.11 19.18 20.78
CA PHE A 308 -10.25 18.49 19.82
C PHE A 308 -10.40 16.98 19.91
N VAL A 309 -10.39 16.40 21.11
CA VAL A 309 -10.66 14.98 21.36
C VAL A 309 -11.99 14.55 20.73
N GLN A 310 -13.06 15.36 20.85
CA GLN A 310 -14.34 15.04 20.22
C GLN A 310 -14.25 15.03 18.68
N ARG A 311 -13.45 15.91 18.08
CA ARG A 311 -13.24 15.89 16.61
C ARG A 311 -12.47 14.65 16.16
N VAL A 312 -11.44 14.22 16.90
CA VAL A 312 -10.70 12.97 16.64
C VAL A 312 -11.65 11.77 16.72
N ILE A 313 -12.48 11.70 17.74
CA ILE A 313 -13.48 10.64 17.89
C ILE A 313 -14.48 10.66 16.73
N ALA A 314 -14.96 11.84 16.33
CA ALA A 314 -15.87 11.96 15.20
C ALA A 314 -15.22 11.50 13.88
N ALA A 315 -13.93 11.73 13.68
CA ALA A 315 -13.20 11.19 12.52
C ALA A 315 -13.17 9.67 12.52
N TYR A 316 -12.89 9.02 13.65
CA TYR A 316 -12.99 7.55 13.75
C TYR A 316 -14.39 7.04 13.43
N GLN A 317 -15.44 7.70 13.94
CA GLN A 317 -16.83 7.33 13.62
C GLN A 317 -17.12 7.41 12.12
N GLN A 318 -16.58 8.43 11.41
CA GLN A 318 -16.72 8.52 9.96
C GLN A 318 -15.96 7.39 9.23
N ILE A 319 -14.75 7.07 9.65
CA ILE A 319 -13.97 5.95 9.10
C ILE A 319 -14.75 4.64 9.26
N ILE A 320 -15.26 4.37 10.45
CA ILE A 320 -16.03 3.16 10.76
C ILE A 320 -17.29 3.08 9.90
N ALA A 321 -18.07 4.16 9.84
CA ALA A 321 -19.30 4.19 9.06
C ALA A 321 -19.05 3.95 7.56
N ARG A 322 -17.99 4.56 6.99
CA ARG A 322 -17.60 4.38 5.59
C ARG A 322 -17.14 2.93 5.33
N ALA A 323 -16.30 2.38 6.21
CA ALA A 323 -15.83 1.00 6.09
C ALA A 323 -16.99 -0.01 6.20
N HIS A 324 -17.89 0.16 7.16
CA HIS A 324 -19.07 -0.70 7.32
C HIS A 324 -20.02 -0.63 6.11
N ALA A 325 -20.15 0.53 5.46
CA ALA A 325 -20.93 0.65 4.21
C ALA A 325 -20.36 -0.22 3.08
N HIS A 326 -19.10 -0.61 3.16
CA HIS A 326 -18.41 -1.54 2.25
C HIS A 326 -18.19 -2.94 2.86
N SER A 327 -18.90 -3.27 3.95
CA SER A 327 -18.83 -4.57 4.63
C SER A 327 -17.43 -4.92 5.18
N LEU A 328 -16.59 -3.94 5.45
CA LEU A 328 -15.29 -4.14 6.10
C LEU A 328 -15.49 -4.23 7.61
N ARG A 329 -14.74 -5.09 8.28
CA ARG A 329 -14.57 -5.05 9.74
C ARG A 329 -13.49 -4.05 10.11
N VAL A 330 -13.73 -3.25 11.13
CA VAL A 330 -12.82 -2.16 11.53
C VAL A 330 -12.29 -2.41 12.94
N TYR A 331 -10.98 -2.52 13.06
CA TYR A 331 -10.29 -2.70 14.33
C TYR A 331 -9.55 -1.42 14.71
N GLY A 332 -9.81 -0.92 15.91
CA GLY A 332 -9.14 0.28 16.43
C GLY A 332 -7.91 -0.12 17.24
N ALA A 333 -6.76 0.45 16.90
CA ALA A 333 -5.55 0.32 17.71
C ALA A 333 -5.39 1.54 18.63
N THR A 334 -5.01 1.31 19.89
CA THR A 334 -4.83 2.39 20.87
C THR A 334 -3.55 3.17 20.58
N ILE A 335 -3.63 4.50 20.71
CA ILE A 335 -2.50 5.42 20.53
C ILE A 335 -1.46 5.15 21.60
N THR A 336 -0.22 4.90 21.18
CA THR A 336 0.93 4.59 22.04
C THR A 336 1.38 5.81 22.86
N PRO A 337 2.05 5.62 24.01
CA PRO A 337 2.58 6.73 24.80
C PRO A 337 3.65 7.50 24.03
N TYR A 338 3.75 8.82 24.27
CA TYR A 338 4.75 9.66 23.63
C TYR A 338 5.28 10.79 24.52
N VAL A 339 5.06 10.71 25.84
CA VAL A 339 5.68 11.64 26.79
C VAL A 339 7.20 11.44 26.80
N GLY A 340 7.91 12.56 26.68
CA GLY A 340 9.36 12.57 26.45
C GLY A 340 9.73 12.92 25.00
N SER A 341 8.80 12.84 24.05
CA SER A 341 9.07 13.23 22.66
C SER A 341 9.52 14.69 22.56
N THR A 342 10.70 14.89 21.99
CA THR A 342 11.26 16.22 21.72
C THR A 342 10.66 16.87 20.47
N TYR A 343 9.84 16.14 19.73
CA TYR A 343 9.13 16.65 18.55
C TYR A 343 7.80 17.30 18.92
N TYR A 344 7.05 16.71 19.86
CA TYR A 344 5.73 17.21 20.26
C TYR A 344 5.71 17.94 21.61
N HIS A 345 6.69 17.69 22.48
CA HIS A 345 6.76 18.24 23.83
C HIS A 345 5.45 18.05 24.63
N PRO A 346 4.88 16.83 24.69
CA PRO A 346 3.58 16.61 25.29
C PRO A 346 3.58 16.94 26.79
N GLY A 347 2.58 17.72 27.20
CA GLY A 347 2.31 18.01 28.60
C GLY A 347 1.19 17.14 29.19
N PRO A 348 0.79 17.39 30.46
CA PRO A 348 -0.26 16.61 31.12
C PRO A 348 -1.61 16.64 30.39
N LEU A 349 -1.95 17.72 29.68
CA LEU A 349 -3.18 17.80 28.89
C LEU A 349 -3.10 16.92 27.65
N SER A 350 -1.96 16.88 26.96
CA SER A 350 -1.75 16.00 25.79
C SER A 350 -1.88 14.52 26.17
N GLU A 351 -1.35 14.13 27.35
CA GLU A 351 -1.53 12.76 27.87
C GLU A 351 -2.98 12.49 28.26
N ALA A 352 -3.67 13.45 28.87
CA ALA A 352 -5.09 13.31 29.18
C ALA A 352 -5.94 13.13 27.92
N ASP A 353 -5.64 13.84 26.82
CA ASP A 353 -6.28 13.67 25.52
C ASP A 353 -6.05 12.26 24.97
N ARG A 354 -4.80 11.79 24.99
CA ARG A 354 -4.46 10.42 24.55
C ARG A 354 -5.26 9.38 25.33
N GLN A 355 -5.32 9.52 26.65
CA GLN A 355 -6.10 8.62 27.49
C GLN A 355 -7.60 8.70 27.22
N ALA A 356 -8.14 9.88 26.93
CA ALA A 356 -9.55 10.05 26.58
C ALA A 356 -9.89 9.37 25.25
N VAL A 357 -9.04 9.53 24.23
CA VAL A 357 -9.18 8.85 22.93
C VAL A 357 -9.04 7.34 23.11
N ASN A 358 -8.02 6.87 23.81
CA ASN A 358 -7.80 5.44 24.06
C ASN A 358 -8.95 4.81 24.86
N LYS A 359 -9.52 5.53 25.81
CA LYS A 359 -10.73 5.09 26.53
C LYS A 359 -11.88 4.87 25.56
N TRP A 360 -12.08 5.80 24.63
CA TRP A 360 -13.12 5.65 23.60
C TRP A 360 -12.84 4.46 22.67
N ILE A 361 -11.60 4.30 22.21
CA ILE A 361 -11.19 3.14 21.38
C ILE A 361 -11.50 1.81 22.10
N ARG A 362 -11.16 1.71 23.40
CA ARG A 362 -11.40 0.52 24.23
C ARG A 362 -12.88 0.27 24.56
N THR A 363 -13.74 1.27 24.37
CA THR A 363 -15.17 1.11 24.70
C THR A 363 -15.83 0.13 23.71
N ALA A 364 -16.39 -0.95 24.24
CA ALA A 364 -17.05 -1.97 23.42
C ALA A 364 -18.16 -1.37 22.55
N GLY A 365 -18.17 -1.76 21.28
CA GLY A 365 -19.14 -1.32 20.29
C GLY A 365 -18.70 -0.08 19.49
N ASN A 366 -17.62 0.59 19.84
CA ASN A 366 -17.08 1.69 19.02
C ASN A 366 -16.35 1.13 17.79
N PHE A 367 -15.48 0.14 17.97
CA PHE A 367 -14.86 -0.64 16.91
C PHE A 367 -15.34 -2.11 16.95
N ASP A 368 -15.19 -2.86 15.87
CA ASP A 368 -15.52 -4.28 15.85
C ASP A 368 -14.58 -5.13 16.72
N ALA A 369 -13.35 -4.67 16.91
CA ALA A 369 -12.39 -5.17 17.88
C ALA A 369 -11.36 -4.10 18.24
N VAL A 370 -10.62 -4.33 19.31
CA VAL A 370 -9.56 -3.44 19.80
C VAL A 370 -8.21 -4.17 19.79
N ILE A 371 -7.17 -3.48 19.30
CA ILE A 371 -5.77 -3.88 19.39
C ILE A 371 -5.10 -2.91 20.36
N ASP A 372 -4.73 -3.38 21.56
CA ASP A 372 -4.29 -2.50 22.63
C ASP A 372 -2.76 -2.32 22.64
N PHE A 373 -2.24 -1.61 21.65
CA PHE A 373 -0.80 -1.33 21.55
C PHE A 373 -0.26 -0.48 22.70
N ASP A 374 -1.06 0.44 23.24
CA ASP A 374 -0.67 1.24 24.42
C ASP A 374 -0.26 0.36 25.60
N THR A 375 -1.05 -0.67 25.91
CA THR A 375 -0.73 -1.59 27.02
C THR A 375 0.52 -2.43 26.75
N VAL A 376 0.79 -2.74 25.48
CA VAL A 376 1.87 -3.64 25.06
C VAL A 376 3.25 -2.98 25.17
N ILE A 377 3.37 -1.72 24.73
CA ILE A 377 4.70 -1.10 24.58
C ILE A 377 5.00 0.02 25.58
N ARG A 378 4.04 0.35 26.48
CA ARG A 378 4.29 1.34 27.52
C ARG A 378 5.20 0.81 28.63
N ASP A 379 5.94 1.72 29.26
CA ASP A 379 6.67 1.41 30.48
C ASP A 379 5.70 1.15 31.65
N PRO A 380 5.74 0.00 32.33
CA PRO A 380 4.87 -0.26 33.47
C PRO A 380 5.07 0.70 34.67
N GLN A 381 6.27 1.32 34.78
CA GLN A 381 6.60 2.28 35.83
C GLN A 381 6.23 3.72 35.44
N HIS A 382 6.23 4.01 34.13
CA HIS A 382 5.90 5.30 33.55
C HIS A 382 4.92 5.09 32.37
N PRO A 383 3.61 4.84 32.63
CA PRO A 383 2.65 4.41 31.61
C PRO A 383 2.38 5.44 30.50
N ASP A 384 2.84 6.66 30.65
CA ASP A 384 2.81 7.75 29.67
C ASP A 384 4.04 7.74 28.74
N GLN A 385 4.98 6.82 28.90
CA GLN A 385 6.21 6.66 28.12
C GLN A 385 6.33 5.26 27.50
N LEU A 386 7.08 5.18 26.41
CA LEU A 386 7.50 3.91 25.83
C LEU A 386 8.46 3.18 26.78
N LEU A 387 8.33 1.86 26.85
CA LEU A 387 9.34 1.03 27.52
C LEU A 387 10.70 1.27 26.81
N PRO A 388 11.80 1.56 27.54
CA PRO A 388 13.08 1.88 26.90
C PRO A 388 13.60 0.85 25.89
N ALA A 389 13.29 -0.44 26.10
CA ALA A 389 13.65 -1.51 25.17
C ALA A 389 12.84 -1.47 23.85
N TYR A 390 11.71 -0.78 23.84
CA TYR A 390 10.81 -0.67 22.70
C TYR A 390 10.86 0.69 22.02
N ASP A 391 11.61 1.64 22.58
CA ASP A 391 11.82 2.99 22.03
C ASP A 391 12.98 3.00 21.03
N CYS A 392 12.83 3.65 19.89
CA CYS A 392 13.93 3.84 18.94
C CYS A 392 14.91 4.96 19.38
N GLY A 393 14.58 5.68 20.47
CA GLY A 393 15.39 6.72 21.08
C GLY A 393 14.85 8.15 20.94
N ASP A 394 13.64 8.31 20.37
CA ASP A 394 12.98 9.62 20.20
C ASP A 394 11.71 9.78 21.07
N HIS A 395 11.40 8.79 21.88
CA HIS A 395 10.24 8.73 22.78
C HIS A 395 8.88 8.85 22.10
N LEU A 396 8.81 8.48 20.83
CA LEU A 396 7.60 8.50 20.01
C LEU A 396 7.45 7.21 19.19
N HIS A 397 8.54 6.77 18.56
CA HIS A 397 8.50 5.66 17.62
C HIS A 397 9.10 4.38 18.24
N PRO A 398 8.49 3.22 17.94
CA PRO A 398 9.01 1.95 18.40
C PRO A 398 10.33 1.57 17.70
N SER A 399 11.18 0.85 18.43
CA SER A 399 12.30 0.09 17.88
C SER A 399 11.81 -1.18 17.17
N PRO A 400 12.66 -1.92 16.43
CA PRO A 400 12.29 -3.23 15.86
C PRO A 400 11.77 -4.20 16.91
N ALA A 401 12.29 -4.16 18.15
CA ALA A 401 11.78 -4.96 19.26
C ALA A 401 10.36 -4.53 19.68
N GLY A 402 10.09 -3.23 19.69
CA GLY A 402 8.76 -2.68 19.94
C GLY A 402 7.77 -3.08 18.86
N TYR A 403 8.15 -2.98 17.59
CA TYR A 403 7.33 -3.42 16.46
C TYR A 403 7.00 -4.91 16.54
N LYS A 404 7.98 -5.73 16.89
CA LYS A 404 7.75 -7.16 17.11
C LYS A 404 6.75 -7.40 18.25
N ALA A 405 6.90 -6.71 19.37
CA ALA A 405 5.99 -6.85 20.52
C ALA A 405 4.54 -6.42 20.13
N MET A 406 4.39 -5.34 19.39
CA MET A 406 3.09 -4.91 18.86
C MET A 406 2.46 -5.98 17.99
N ALA A 407 3.18 -6.47 17.00
CA ALA A 407 2.67 -7.50 16.09
C ALA A 407 2.32 -8.79 16.85
N ASP A 408 3.17 -9.24 17.79
CA ASP A 408 2.95 -10.46 18.57
C ASP A 408 1.70 -10.39 19.45
N SER A 409 1.29 -9.20 19.85
CA SER A 409 0.10 -8.98 20.68
C SER A 409 -1.22 -9.14 19.92
N ILE A 410 -1.21 -9.07 18.59
CA ILE A 410 -2.43 -9.11 17.77
C ILE A 410 -2.99 -10.55 17.74
N PRO A 411 -4.23 -10.78 18.22
CA PRO A 411 -4.86 -12.09 18.14
C PRO A 411 -5.23 -12.45 16.70
N LEU A 412 -4.63 -13.50 16.13
CA LEU A 412 -4.87 -13.88 14.74
C LEU A 412 -6.32 -14.35 14.46
N ASN A 413 -7.05 -14.78 15.47
CA ASN A 413 -8.46 -15.16 15.36
C ASN A 413 -9.38 -13.97 14.97
N LEU A 414 -8.93 -12.73 15.11
CA LEU A 414 -9.63 -11.54 14.60
C LEU A 414 -9.84 -11.61 13.08
N PHE A 415 -8.92 -12.27 12.38
CA PHE A 415 -8.91 -12.39 10.93
C PHE A 415 -9.40 -13.76 10.43
N ALA A 416 -9.74 -14.68 11.32
CA ALA A 416 -10.34 -15.93 10.91
C ALA A 416 -11.71 -15.67 10.28
N ALA A 417 -12.03 -16.37 9.19
CA ALA A 417 -13.37 -16.31 8.60
C ALA A 417 -14.39 -16.69 9.68
N ALA A 418 -15.43 -15.89 9.83
CA ALA A 418 -16.57 -16.32 10.63
C ALA A 418 -17.17 -17.56 9.95
N ASN A 419 -17.15 -18.70 10.64
CA ASN A 419 -17.81 -19.92 10.22
C ASN A 419 -19.31 -19.71 10.09
#